data_f7d9eb871e2e951f91c32d28da491424
#
_entry.id   f7d9eb871e2e951f91c32d28da491424
#
_cell.length_a   1.000
_cell.length_b   1.000
_cell.length_c   1.000
_cell.angle_alpha   90.00
_cell.angle_beta   90.00
_cell.angle_gamma   90.00
#
_symmetry.space_group_name_H-M   'P 1'
#
loop_
_entity.id
_entity.type
_entity.pdbx_description
1 polymer ?
#
loop_
_entity_poly.entity_id
_entity_poly.type
_entity_poly.pdbx_seq_one_letter_code
_entity_poly.pdbx_strand_id
1 'polypeptide(L)'
;MENLPNFALANRMYVLLDVSNQYSNRMADTLDKTDINILRALQENGRLTIKELAQKVNLSSTPVFERQRRLEGSGYIKKYMAVLDAEKLNRGFVVFCNVKMKQLNREIAHDFMRIIQEIPEVTECYNISGSFDYLLKIHAPDMRYYQEFVLNVLGTIDHLGSLESTFVMSEVKHTYGINV
;
A
#
# COMPACT_ATOMS: atom_id res chain seq x y z
N MET A 1 -9.67 25.40 35.61
CA MET A 1 -8.66 24.50 35.02
C MET A 1 -9.39 23.24 34.65
N GLU A 2 -9.92 23.19 33.45
CA GLU A 2 -10.68 22.03 32.95
C GLU A 2 -10.00 21.45 31.72
N ASN A 3 -9.82 20.14 31.80
CA ASN A 3 -9.21 19.28 30.80
C ASN A 3 -9.95 19.31 29.47
N LEU A 4 -9.31 19.77 28.42
CA LEU A 4 -9.68 19.56 27.02
C LEU A 4 -8.62 18.68 26.33
N PRO A 5 -8.70 17.35 26.43
CA PRO A 5 -7.89 16.52 25.55
C PRO A 5 -8.67 15.51 24.69
N ASN A 6 -10.00 15.45 24.73
CA ASN A 6 -10.68 14.27 24.17
C ASN A 6 -11.31 14.44 22.79
N PHE A 7 -11.49 15.67 22.29
CA PHE A 7 -12.17 15.88 20.99
C PHE A 7 -11.27 15.59 19.79
N ALA A 8 -9.98 15.89 19.88
CA ALA A 8 -9.03 15.64 18.79
C ALA A 8 -8.73 14.14 18.61
N LEU A 9 -8.69 13.38 19.71
CA LEU A 9 -8.50 11.92 19.70
C LEU A 9 -9.74 11.20 19.18
N ALA A 10 -10.93 11.64 19.54
CA ALA A 10 -12.19 11.07 19.05
C ALA A 10 -12.35 11.29 17.54
N ASN A 11 -12.06 12.48 17.01
CA ASN A 11 -12.13 12.78 15.58
C ASN A 11 -11.09 11.99 14.78
N ARG A 12 -9.92 11.77 15.33
CA ARG A 12 -8.87 10.90 14.76
C ARG A 12 -9.33 9.44 14.64
N MET A 13 -10.07 8.97 15.64
CA MET A 13 -10.59 7.59 15.67
C MET A 13 -11.75 7.38 14.68
N TYR A 14 -12.58 8.40 14.42
CA TYR A 14 -13.67 8.32 13.43
C TYR A 14 -13.17 8.25 11.99
N VAL A 15 -12.13 8.99 11.63
CA VAL A 15 -11.49 8.89 10.30
C VAL A 15 -10.85 7.51 10.10
N LEU A 16 -10.29 6.92 11.17
CA LEU A 16 -9.72 5.57 11.16
C LEU A 16 -10.78 4.47 11.03
N LEU A 17 -11.97 4.65 11.61
CA LEU A 17 -13.05 3.66 11.59
C LEU A 17 -13.75 3.57 10.23
N ASP A 18 -13.84 4.66 9.47
CA ASP A 18 -14.47 4.66 8.14
C ASP A 18 -13.60 3.94 7.10
N VAL A 19 -12.28 3.99 7.25
CA VAL A 19 -11.35 3.20 6.43
C VAL A 19 -11.40 1.72 6.81
N SER A 20 -11.54 1.38 8.10
CA SER A 20 -11.60 -0.01 8.57
C SER A 20 -12.92 -0.70 8.19
N ASN A 21 -14.01 0.05 8.02
CA ASN A 21 -15.32 -0.50 7.67
C ASN A 21 -15.41 -0.99 6.21
N GLN A 22 -14.52 -0.53 5.33
CA GLN A 22 -14.39 -1.07 3.98
C GLN A 22 -13.76 -2.47 3.96
N TYR A 23 -13.05 -2.86 5.01
CA TYR A 23 -12.42 -4.18 5.12
C TYR A 23 -13.26 -5.24 5.83
N SER A 24 -14.36 -4.85 6.50
CA SER A 24 -15.08 -5.72 7.46
C SER A 24 -16.26 -6.50 6.88
N ASN A 25 -16.66 -6.34 5.63
CA ASN A 25 -17.90 -6.92 5.13
C ASN A 25 -17.72 -7.93 3.98
N ARG A 26 -16.66 -8.75 4.05
CA ARG A 26 -16.56 -9.96 3.20
C ARG A 26 -16.68 -11.18 4.11
N MET A 27 -17.79 -11.91 4.01
CA MET A 27 -17.84 -13.31 4.42
C MET A 27 -16.62 -13.98 3.77
N ALA A 28 -15.62 -14.31 4.57
CA ALA A 28 -14.45 -15.01 4.10
C ALA A 28 -14.91 -16.39 3.60
N ASP A 29 -14.94 -16.56 2.29
CA ASP A 29 -14.90 -17.89 1.69
C ASP A 29 -13.73 -18.61 2.35
N THR A 30 -14.00 -19.68 3.08
CA THR A 30 -12.94 -20.40 3.78
C THR A 30 -12.01 -21.04 2.75
N LEU A 31 -10.78 -20.53 2.69
CA LEU A 31 -9.74 -21.08 1.83
C LEU A 31 -9.38 -22.49 2.30
N ASP A 32 -9.41 -23.45 1.40
CA ASP A 32 -8.88 -24.78 1.66
C ASP A 32 -7.35 -24.82 1.43
N LYS A 33 -6.74 -25.95 1.80
CA LYS A 33 -5.28 -26.15 1.63
C LYS A 33 -4.82 -26.00 0.18
N THR A 34 -5.66 -26.37 -0.76
CA THR A 34 -5.35 -26.27 -2.20
C THR A 34 -5.37 -24.81 -2.65
N ASP A 35 -6.33 -24.02 -2.19
CA ASP A 35 -6.40 -22.59 -2.47
C ASP A 35 -5.15 -21.86 -1.95
N ILE A 36 -4.73 -22.18 -0.73
CA ILE A 36 -3.49 -21.67 -0.14
C ILE A 36 -2.27 -22.03 -1.00
N ASN A 37 -2.19 -23.28 -1.45
CA ASN A 37 -1.07 -23.72 -2.32
C ASN A 37 -1.08 -23.01 -3.68
N ILE A 38 -2.26 -22.75 -4.26
CA ILE A 38 -2.40 -21.96 -5.49
C ILE A 38 -1.90 -20.53 -5.26
N LEU A 39 -2.34 -19.87 -4.16
CA LEU A 39 -1.92 -18.52 -3.83
C LEU A 39 -0.39 -18.44 -3.62
N ARG A 40 0.20 -19.39 -2.90
CA ARG A 40 1.67 -19.45 -2.70
C ARG A 40 2.40 -19.59 -4.03
N ALA A 41 1.97 -20.51 -4.89
CA ALA A 41 2.60 -20.74 -6.19
C ALA A 41 2.54 -19.50 -7.09
N LEU A 42 1.39 -18.81 -7.13
CA LEU A 42 1.19 -17.60 -7.91
C LEU A 42 1.94 -16.40 -7.32
N GLN A 43 2.10 -16.35 -5.99
CA GLN A 43 2.92 -15.32 -5.32
C GLN A 43 4.40 -15.46 -5.63
N GLU A 44 4.90 -16.71 -5.78
CA GLU A 44 6.27 -16.99 -6.22
C GLU A 44 6.48 -16.69 -7.71
N ASN A 45 5.52 -17.07 -8.55
CA ASN A 45 5.57 -16.86 -10.00
C ASN A 45 4.17 -16.62 -10.58
N GLY A 46 3.81 -15.36 -10.74
CA GLY A 46 2.54 -14.96 -11.34
C GLY A 46 2.39 -15.27 -12.83
N ARG A 47 3.43 -15.80 -13.50
CA ARG A 47 3.39 -16.18 -14.93
C ARG A 47 3.16 -17.67 -15.17
N LEU A 48 2.89 -18.45 -14.12
CA LEU A 48 2.55 -19.87 -14.27
C LEU A 48 1.33 -20.04 -15.16
N THR A 49 1.43 -20.92 -16.13
CA THR A 49 0.28 -21.39 -16.89
C THR A 49 -0.61 -22.28 -16.00
N ILE A 50 -1.87 -22.41 -16.35
CA ILE A 50 -2.80 -23.33 -15.63
C ILE A 50 -2.24 -24.75 -15.54
N LYS A 51 -1.55 -25.22 -16.58
CA LYS A 51 -0.94 -26.55 -16.60
C LYS A 51 0.19 -26.68 -15.58
N GLU A 52 1.07 -25.69 -15.52
CA GLU A 52 2.17 -25.64 -14.54
C GLU A 52 1.66 -25.50 -13.11
N LEU A 53 0.64 -24.65 -12.91
CA LEU A 53 0.01 -24.46 -11.61
C LEU A 53 -0.66 -25.76 -11.14
N ALA A 54 -1.36 -26.46 -12.04
CA ALA A 54 -2.00 -27.74 -11.78
C ALA A 54 -0.98 -28.82 -11.34
N GLN A 55 0.18 -28.85 -12.00
CA GLN A 55 1.28 -29.75 -11.62
C GLN A 55 1.82 -29.42 -10.21
N LYS A 56 2.01 -28.12 -9.89
CA LYS A 56 2.48 -27.69 -8.57
C LYS A 56 1.54 -28.07 -7.43
N VAL A 57 0.22 -28.07 -7.68
CA VAL A 57 -0.78 -28.38 -6.63
C VAL A 57 -1.34 -29.81 -6.72
N ASN A 58 -0.78 -30.64 -7.61
CA ASN A 58 -1.18 -32.05 -7.84
C ASN A 58 -2.66 -32.23 -8.17
N LEU A 59 -3.17 -31.40 -9.08
CA LEU A 59 -4.55 -31.48 -9.58
C LEU A 59 -4.58 -31.45 -11.11
N SER A 60 -5.75 -31.73 -11.71
CA SER A 60 -5.99 -31.49 -13.13
C SER A 60 -6.23 -29.98 -13.40
N SER A 61 -6.09 -29.57 -14.68
CA SER A 61 -6.14 -28.15 -15.05
C SER A 61 -7.51 -27.50 -14.83
N THR A 62 -8.62 -28.23 -15.04
CA THR A 62 -9.96 -27.66 -14.91
C THR A 62 -10.28 -27.18 -13.49
N PRO A 63 -10.15 -27.97 -12.42
CA PRO A 63 -10.43 -27.50 -11.07
C PRO A 63 -9.44 -26.41 -10.61
N VAL A 64 -8.21 -26.40 -11.10
CA VAL A 64 -7.25 -25.33 -10.79
C VAL A 64 -7.66 -24.02 -11.44
N PHE A 65 -8.08 -24.05 -12.69
CA PHE A 65 -8.60 -22.88 -13.40
C PHE A 65 -9.83 -22.28 -12.68
N GLU A 66 -10.77 -23.13 -12.28
CA GLU A 66 -11.99 -22.70 -11.57
C GLU A 66 -11.63 -22.04 -10.21
N ARG A 67 -10.71 -22.65 -9.46
CA ARG A 67 -10.23 -22.12 -8.18
C ARG A 67 -9.50 -20.78 -8.37
N GLN A 68 -8.58 -20.70 -9.33
CA GLN A 68 -7.87 -19.43 -9.61
C GLN A 68 -8.86 -18.33 -9.95
N ARG A 69 -9.82 -18.59 -10.84
CA ARG A 69 -10.86 -17.62 -11.22
C ARG A 69 -11.71 -17.18 -10.02
N ARG A 70 -12.05 -18.12 -9.13
CA ARG A 70 -12.76 -17.81 -7.88
C ARG A 70 -11.91 -16.92 -6.98
N LEU A 71 -10.64 -17.23 -6.77
CA LEU A 71 -9.70 -16.45 -5.95
C LEU A 71 -9.50 -15.03 -6.50
N GLU A 72 -9.47 -14.87 -7.82
CA GLU A 72 -9.46 -13.58 -8.49
C GLU A 72 -10.79 -12.82 -8.27
N GLY A 73 -11.91 -13.46 -8.55
CA GLY A 73 -13.25 -12.87 -8.39
C GLY A 73 -13.60 -12.52 -6.94
N SER A 74 -13.12 -13.28 -5.97
CA SER A 74 -13.28 -13.00 -4.53
C SER A 74 -12.26 -11.98 -3.99
N GLY A 75 -11.31 -11.53 -4.85
CA GLY A 75 -10.33 -10.49 -4.52
C GLY A 75 -9.19 -10.94 -3.61
N TYR A 76 -8.96 -12.25 -3.45
CA TYR A 76 -7.73 -12.77 -2.84
C TYR A 76 -6.52 -12.45 -3.71
N ILE A 77 -6.67 -12.50 -5.03
CA ILE A 77 -5.69 -12.03 -6.01
C ILE A 77 -6.18 -10.68 -6.53
N LYS A 78 -5.48 -9.60 -6.19
CA LYS A 78 -5.85 -8.24 -6.60
C LYS A 78 -5.41 -7.93 -8.02
N LYS A 79 -4.21 -8.36 -8.41
CA LYS A 79 -3.60 -8.14 -9.73
C LYS A 79 -2.35 -8.99 -9.90
N TYR A 80 -1.94 -9.16 -11.15
CA TYR A 80 -0.61 -9.64 -11.53
C TYR A 80 0.22 -8.46 -12.01
N MET A 81 1.47 -8.37 -11.57
CA MET A 81 2.36 -7.28 -11.97
C MET A 81 3.80 -7.76 -12.09
N ALA A 82 4.55 -7.12 -12.97
CA ALA A 82 5.99 -7.29 -13.01
C ALA A 82 6.64 -6.46 -11.90
N VAL A 83 7.60 -7.06 -11.22
CA VAL A 83 8.49 -6.32 -10.31
C VAL A 83 9.64 -5.76 -11.14
N LEU A 84 9.79 -4.45 -11.12
CA LEU A 84 10.81 -3.75 -11.88
C LEU A 84 12.02 -3.43 -10.99
N ASP A 85 13.19 -3.43 -11.59
CA ASP A 85 14.43 -3.00 -10.95
C ASP A 85 14.48 -1.46 -10.95
N ALA A 86 14.23 -0.86 -9.79
CA ALA A 86 14.15 0.59 -9.64
C ALA A 86 15.51 1.27 -9.90
N GLU A 87 16.63 0.63 -9.56
CA GLU A 87 17.97 1.14 -9.80
C GLU A 87 18.25 1.26 -11.30
N LYS A 88 17.92 0.22 -12.08
CA LYS A 88 18.08 0.24 -13.55
C LYS A 88 17.19 1.27 -14.24
N LEU A 89 16.10 1.66 -13.60
CA LEU A 89 15.18 2.67 -14.11
C LEU A 89 15.48 4.07 -13.58
N ASN A 90 16.60 4.25 -12.88
CA ASN A 90 16.97 5.51 -12.25
C ASN A 90 15.88 6.03 -11.29
N ARG A 91 15.35 5.13 -10.44
CA ARG A 91 14.33 5.38 -9.42
C ARG A 91 14.66 4.67 -8.09
N GLY A 92 15.95 4.35 -7.90
CA GLY A 92 16.43 3.60 -6.73
C GLY A 92 16.54 4.44 -5.46
N PHE A 93 16.51 5.78 -5.54
CA PHE A 93 16.55 6.62 -4.36
C PHE A 93 15.20 6.61 -3.64
N VAL A 94 15.12 5.84 -2.56
CA VAL A 94 13.89 5.60 -1.80
C VAL A 94 13.85 6.47 -0.56
N VAL A 95 12.72 7.15 -0.36
CA VAL A 95 12.48 7.99 0.82
C VAL A 95 11.14 7.62 1.46
N PHE A 96 11.15 7.44 2.78
CA PHE A 96 9.94 7.43 3.58
C PHE A 96 9.70 8.84 4.12
N CYS A 97 8.55 9.43 3.79
CA CYS A 97 8.20 10.77 4.20
C CYS A 97 6.99 10.73 5.14
N ASN A 98 7.21 11.07 6.38
CA ASN A 98 6.16 11.27 7.37
C ASN A 98 5.51 12.64 7.15
N VAL A 99 4.19 12.65 7.08
CA VAL A 99 3.39 13.87 6.84
C VAL A 99 2.54 14.17 8.06
N LYS A 100 2.64 15.41 8.53
CA LYS A 100 1.75 15.98 9.55
C LYS A 100 0.85 17.03 8.93
N MET A 101 -0.46 16.91 9.10
CA MET A 101 -1.41 17.92 8.66
C MET A 101 -1.53 19.05 9.70
N LYS A 102 -1.70 20.30 9.28
CA LYS A 102 -1.99 21.45 10.18
C LYS A 102 -3.31 21.23 10.90
N GLN A 103 -4.30 20.74 10.15
CA GLN A 103 -5.61 20.35 10.64
C GLN A 103 -5.99 19.06 9.95
N LEU A 104 -6.68 18.16 10.67
CA LEU A 104 -7.19 16.92 10.12
C LEU A 104 -8.69 16.85 10.38
N ASN A 105 -9.46 16.96 9.30
CA ASN A 105 -10.88 16.65 9.24
C ASN A 105 -11.14 15.76 8.03
N ARG A 106 -12.38 15.31 7.86
CA ARG A 106 -12.74 14.37 6.79
C ARG A 106 -12.49 14.94 5.40
N GLU A 107 -12.84 16.19 5.16
CA GLU A 107 -12.71 16.86 3.87
C GLU A 107 -11.23 17.00 3.49
N ILE A 108 -10.42 17.56 4.39
CA ILE A 108 -8.97 17.72 4.20
C ILE A 108 -8.28 16.35 3.97
N ALA A 109 -8.69 15.32 4.72
CA ALA A 109 -8.15 13.97 4.53
C ALA A 109 -8.47 13.40 3.15
N HIS A 110 -9.71 13.57 2.67
CA HIS A 110 -10.12 13.12 1.34
C HIS A 110 -9.38 13.88 0.22
N ASP A 111 -9.25 15.19 0.34
CA ASP A 111 -8.52 16.01 -0.63
C ASP A 111 -7.04 15.63 -0.69
N PHE A 112 -6.39 15.46 0.46
CA PHE A 112 -5.01 15.00 0.52
C PHE A 112 -4.85 13.64 -0.16
N MET A 113 -5.68 12.65 0.17
CA MET A 113 -5.61 11.32 -0.43
C MET A 113 -5.82 11.37 -1.95
N ARG A 114 -6.74 12.19 -2.45
CA ARG A 114 -6.97 12.37 -3.88
C ARG A 114 -5.74 12.95 -4.58
N ILE A 115 -5.13 14.00 -4.00
CA ILE A 115 -3.92 14.63 -4.56
C ILE A 115 -2.77 13.62 -4.59
N ILE A 116 -2.54 12.90 -3.50
CA ILE A 116 -1.43 11.93 -3.40
C ILE A 116 -1.56 10.79 -4.41
N GLN A 117 -2.77 10.35 -4.74
CA GLN A 117 -2.99 9.29 -5.73
C GLN A 117 -2.56 9.68 -7.15
N GLU A 118 -2.52 10.98 -7.46
CA GLU A 118 -2.12 11.49 -8.78
C GLU A 118 -0.61 11.76 -8.88
N ILE A 119 0.15 11.63 -7.78
CA ILE A 119 1.60 11.89 -7.76
C ILE A 119 2.37 10.60 -8.07
N PRO A 120 3.01 10.48 -9.25
CA PRO A 120 3.63 9.23 -9.67
C PRO A 120 4.88 8.84 -8.85
N GLU A 121 5.57 9.80 -8.23
CA GLU A 121 6.72 9.54 -7.36
C GLU A 121 6.31 8.84 -6.06
N VAL A 122 5.06 9.04 -5.61
CA VAL A 122 4.52 8.39 -4.42
C VAL A 122 3.97 7.02 -4.79
N THR A 123 4.70 5.97 -4.46
CA THR A 123 4.31 4.60 -4.77
C THR A 123 3.44 3.96 -3.71
N GLU A 124 3.53 4.43 -2.47
CA GLU A 124 2.73 3.96 -1.35
C GLU A 124 2.36 5.14 -0.44
N CYS A 125 1.12 5.14 0.05
CA CYS A 125 0.63 6.10 1.03
C CYS A 125 -0.19 5.37 2.09
N TYR A 126 0.19 5.54 3.34
CA TYR A 126 -0.48 4.94 4.49
C TYR A 126 -0.99 6.02 5.43
N ASN A 127 -2.26 5.95 5.84
CA ASN A 127 -2.72 6.69 7.00
C ASN A 127 -2.23 5.96 8.25
N ILE A 128 -1.52 6.66 9.13
CA ILE A 128 -0.87 6.07 10.30
C ILE A 128 -1.36 6.72 11.60
N SER A 129 -1.25 6.00 12.69
CA SER A 129 -1.49 6.51 14.04
C SER A 129 -0.17 6.97 14.67
N GLY A 130 -0.22 7.96 15.56
CA GLY A 130 0.96 8.48 16.26
C GLY A 130 1.19 9.96 16.02
N SER A 131 2.45 10.36 15.95
CA SER A 131 2.85 11.77 15.80
C SER A 131 2.54 12.34 14.43
N PHE A 132 2.54 11.52 13.40
CA PHE A 132 2.23 11.88 12.01
C PHE A 132 0.89 11.29 11.58
N ASP A 133 0.34 11.81 10.50
CA ASP A 133 -0.96 11.43 9.98
C ASP A 133 -0.85 10.49 8.77
N TYR A 134 0.21 10.65 7.96
CA TYR A 134 0.49 9.79 6.80
C TYR A 134 1.97 9.45 6.70
N LEU A 135 2.23 8.28 6.10
CA LEU A 135 3.55 7.82 5.68
C LEU A 135 3.52 7.58 4.18
N LEU A 136 4.40 8.25 3.46
CA LEU A 136 4.59 8.11 2.02
C LEU A 136 5.86 7.32 1.75
N LYS A 137 5.84 6.45 0.72
CA LYS A 137 7.04 5.89 0.11
C LYS A 137 7.23 6.52 -1.26
N ILE A 138 8.38 7.14 -1.45
CA ILE A 138 8.69 7.95 -2.62
C ILE A 138 9.90 7.36 -3.31
N HIS A 139 9.82 7.23 -4.64
CA HIS A 139 10.92 6.83 -5.50
C HIS A 139 11.40 8.01 -6.34
N ALA A 140 12.67 8.33 -6.22
CA ALA A 140 13.31 9.44 -6.94
C ALA A 140 14.60 8.98 -7.65
N PRO A 141 15.10 9.75 -8.61
CA PRO A 141 16.42 9.52 -9.18
C PRO A 141 17.56 9.73 -8.18
N ASP A 142 17.49 10.82 -7.42
CA ASP A 142 18.52 11.24 -6.48
C ASP A 142 17.98 12.23 -5.43
N MET A 143 18.85 12.65 -4.52
CA MET A 143 18.55 13.61 -3.46
C MET A 143 18.12 14.98 -4.00
N ARG A 144 18.76 15.47 -5.06
CA ARG A 144 18.46 16.77 -5.64
C ARG A 144 17.05 16.82 -6.21
N TYR A 145 16.68 15.80 -6.97
CA TYR A 145 15.32 15.64 -7.47
C TYR A 145 14.31 15.59 -6.31
N TYR A 146 14.63 14.84 -5.26
CA TYR A 146 13.76 14.75 -4.09
C TYR A 146 13.55 16.09 -3.40
N GLN A 147 14.60 16.90 -3.24
CA GLN A 147 14.49 18.25 -2.68
C GLN A 147 13.57 19.15 -3.51
N GLU A 148 13.73 19.15 -4.83
CA GLU A 148 12.87 19.90 -5.75
C GLU A 148 11.42 19.39 -5.68
N PHE A 149 11.21 18.09 -5.61
CA PHE A 149 9.90 17.44 -5.44
C PHE A 149 9.21 17.88 -4.14
N VAL A 150 9.92 17.90 -3.03
CA VAL A 150 9.37 18.37 -1.75
C VAL A 150 8.95 19.83 -1.83
N LEU A 151 9.75 20.70 -2.44
CA LEU A 151 9.46 22.13 -2.52
C LEU A 151 8.32 22.45 -3.50
N ASN A 152 8.34 21.81 -4.66
CA ASN A 152 7.49 22.20 -5.78
C ASN A 152 6.21 21.33 -5.92
N VAL A 153 6.16 20.17 -5.25
CA VAL A 153 5.00 19.29 -5.30
C VAL A 153 4.40 19.11 -3.92
N LEU A 154 5.09 18.47 -2.98
CA LEU A 154 4.50 18.22 -1.66
C LEU A 154 4.23 19.52 -0.90
N GLY A 155 5.14 20.49 -0.96
CA GLY A 155 5.02 21.78 -0.28
C GLY A 155 3.90 22.68 -0.79
N THR A 156 3.33 22.37 -1.96
CA THR A 156 2.18 23.10 -2.53
C THR A 156 0.82 22.53 -2.08
N ILE A 157 0.83 21.39 -1.37
CA ILE A 157 -0.41 20.76 -0.90
C ILE A 157 -0.95 21.55 0.29
N ASP A 158 -2.20 21.99 0.17
CA ASP A 158 -2.88 22.73 1.22
C ASP A 158 -3.00 21.93 2.53
N HIS A 159 -3.01 22.63 3.65
CA HIS A 159 -3.10 22.07 4.99
C HIS A 159 -1.96 21.13 5.42
N LEU A 160 -0.89 21.03 4.64
CA LEU A 160 0.30 20.30 5.03
C LEU A 160 1.02 21.09 6.14
N GLY A 161 1.29 20.42 7.28
CA GLY A 161 1.88 21.06 8.46
C GLY A 161 3.40 20.91 8.50
N SER A 162 3.88 19.69 8.53
CA SER A 162 5.31 19.37 8.48
C SER A 162 5.57 18.07 7.76
N LEU A 163 6.77 17.95 7.21
CA LEU A 163 7.32 16.75 6.58
C LEU A 163 8.58 16.32 7.33
N GLU A 164 8.71 15.02 7.55
CA GLU A 164 9.95 14.43 8.06
C GLU A 164 10.38 13.30 7.12
N SER A 165 11.53 13.49 6.49
CA SER A 165 12.05 12.58 5.46
C SER A 165 13.08 11.63 6.06
N THR A 166 12.91 10.34 5.84
CA THR A 166 13.85 9.28 6.21
C THR A 166 14.36 8.63 4.95
N PHE A 167 15.68 8.72 4.73
CA PHE A 167 16.34 8.17 3.54
C PHE A 167 16.73 6.72 3.76
N VAL A 168 16.42 5.86 2.79
CA VAL A 168 16.83 4.46 2.83
C VAL A 168 18.31 4.38 2.47
N MET A 169 19.13 3.90 3.41
CA MET A 169 20.57 3.73 3.20
C MET A 169 20.88 2.43 2.46
N SER A 170 20.13 1.38 2.74
CA SER A 170 20.20 0.09 2.03
C SER A 170 18.92 -0.69 2.25
N GLU A 171 18.52 -1.45 1.25
CA GLU A 171 17.45 -2.41 1.37
C GLU A 171 17.98 -3.74 1.90
N VAL A 172 17.61 -4.09 3.14
CA VAL A 172 18.06 -5.34 3.78
C VAL A 172 17.18 -6.52 3.40
N LYS A 173 15.88 -6.27 3.22
CA LYS A 173 14.90 -7.28 2.81
C LYS A 173 13.69 -6.60 2.19
N HIS A 174 13.32 -7.06 1.01
CA HIS A 174 12.07 -6.67 0.37
C HIS A 174 11.41 -7.90 -0.27
N THR A 175 10.25 -8.25 0.20
CA THR A 175 9.42 -9.32 -0.38
C THR A 175 8.07 -8.74 -0.73
N TYR A 176 7.63 -8.99 -1.96
CA TYR A 176 6.31 -8.52 -2.44
C TYR A 176 5.16 -9.44 -2.00
N GLY A 177 5.50 -10.55 -1.37
CA GLY A 177 4.56 -11.55 -0.89
C GLY A 177 4.24 -11.40 0.60
N ILE A 178 3.09 -11.95 0.98
CA ILE A 178 2.67 -12.13 2.36
C ILE A 178 2.72 -13.63 2.72
N ASN A 179 2.88 -13.92 4.00
CA ASN A 179 2.81 -15.31 4.47
C ASN A 179 1.35 -15.77 4.50
N VAL A 180 0.99 -16.74 3.68
CA VAL A 180 -0.34 -17.34 3.56
C VAL A 180 -0.31 -18.83 3.85
#